data_ae8ab4f5b1dd407880fb1d64641c334a
#
_entry.id   ae8ab4f5b1dd407880fb1d64641c334a
#
_cell.length_a   1.000
_cell.length_b   1.000
_cell.length_c   1.000
_cell.angle_alpha   90.00
_cell.angle_beta   90.00
_cell.angle_gamma   90.00
#
_symmetry.space_group_name_H-M   'P 1'
#
loop_
_entity.id
_entity.type
_entity.pdbx_description
1 polymer ?
#
loop_
_entity_poly.entity_id
_entity_poly.type
_entity_poly.pdbx_seq_one_letter_code
_entity_poly.pdbx_strand_id
1 'polypeptide(L)'
;MELDVAELEAVVKRLRRAQGQIGGVIRMIEEGRDCTDVVTQLAAASRALDRAGFKIVATGLRQCAAHPAADRAPSEEELERLFLSLA
;
A
#
# COMPACT_ATOMS: atom_id res chain seq x y z
N MET A 1 -5.93 -17.03 4.38
CA MET A 1 -4.71 -17.20 3.57
C MET A 1 -3.72 -16.11 3.93
N GLU A 2 -2.50 -16.47 4.24
CA GLU A 2 -1.45 -15.51 4.50
C GLU A 2 -0.74 -15.15 3.21
N LEU A 3 -0.30 -13.91 3.12
CA LEU A 3 0.48 -13.44 1.97
C LEU A 3 1.91 -13.98 2.07
N ASP A 4 2.49 -14.33 0.93
CA ASP A 4 3.87 -14.77 0.84
C ASP A 4 4.80 -13.57 1.05
N VAL A 5 5.58 -13.60 2.13
CA VAL A 5 6.50 -12.51 2.48
C VAL A 5 7.54 -12.28 1.38
N ALA A 6 8.03 -13.36 0.77
CA ALA A 6 9.04 -13.24 -0.28
C ALA A 6 8.51 -12.49 -1.51
N GLU A 7 7.25 -12.71 -1.87
CA GLU A 7 6.63 -12.00 -2.99
C GLU A 7 6.39 -10.52 -2.69
N LEU A 8 6.32 -10.18 -1.41
CA LEU A 8 6.00 -8.82 -0.97
C LEU A 8 7.21 -8.01 -0.53
N GLU A 9 8.44 -8.51 -0.71
CA GLU A 9 9.63 -7.76 -0.33
C GLU A 9 9.70 -6.37 -0.98
N ALA A 10 9.37 -6.29 -2.27
CA ALA A 10 9.36 -5.00 -2.96
C ALA A 10 8.28 -4.06 -2.41
N VAL A 11 7.15 -4.62 -2.00
CA VAL A 11 6.08 -3.85 -1.36
C VAL A 11 6.53 -3.31 -0.01
N VAL A 12 7.20 -4.13 0.79
CA VAL A 12 7.72 -3.70 2.09
C VAL A 12 8.68 -2.52 1.92
N LYS A 13 9.56 -2.58 0.92
CA LYS A 13 10.48 -1.46 0.62
C LYS A 13 9.71 -0.19 0.26
N ARG A 14 8.66 -0.30 -0.53
CA ARG A 14 7.81 0.84 -0.89
C ARG A 14 7.09 1.40 0.33
N LEU A 15 6.61 0.53 1.22
CA LEU A 15 5.95 0.96 2.45
C LEU A 15 6.93 1.67 3.38
N ARG A 16 8.16 1.20 3.50
CA ARG A 16 9.19 1.86 4.28
C ARG A 16 9.53 3.25 3.71
N ARG A 17 9.54 3.36 2.39
CA ARG A 17 9.73 4.65 1.73
C ARG A 17 8.59 5.61 2.04
N ALA A 18 7.35 5.13 1.95
CA ALA A 18 6.17 5.92 2.32
C ALA A 18 6.22 6.33 3.78
N GLN A 19 6.65 5.44 4.66
CA GLN A 19 6.82 5.72 6.09
C GLN A 19 7.80 6.87 6.31
N GLY A 20 8.92 6.86 5.59
CA GLY A 20 9.89 7.95 5.63
C GLY A 20 9.33 9.27 5.11
N GLN A 21 8.52 9.22 4.06
CA GLN A 21 7.86 10.40 3.50
C GLN A 21 6.83 10.98 4.46
N ILE A 22 6.06 10.12 5.16
CA ILE A 22 5.11 10.55 6.19
C ILE A 22 5.87 11.21 7.33
N GLY A 23 6.98 10.64 7.77
CA GLY A 23 7.85 11.25 8.77
C GLY A 23 8.34 12.62 8.34
N GLY A 24 8.65 12.78 7.04
CA GLY A 24 9.02 14.06 6.46
C GLY A 24 7.91 15.10 6.56
N VAL A 25 6.66 14.69 6.30
CA VAL A 25 5.49 15.57 6.43
C VAL A 25 5.36 16.09 7.86
N ILE A 26 5.49 15.19 8.82
CA ILE A 26 5.40 15.55 10.25
C ILE A 26 6.47 16.59 10.59
N ARG A 27 7.72 16.35 10.18
CA ARG A 27 8.82 17.30 10.44
C ARG A 27 8.57 18.66 9.79
N MET A 28 8.08 18.66 8.55
CA MET A 28 7.77 19.91 7.85
C MET A 28 6.72 20.74 8.58
N ILE A 29 5.69 20.08 9.10
CA ILE A 29 4.64 20.76 9.87
C ILE A 29 5.23 21.32 11.16
N GLU A 30 6.02 20.53 11.87
CA GLU A 30 6.64 20.95 13.12
C GLU A 30 7.63 22.10 12.94
N GLU A 31 8.31 22.14 11.79
CA GLU A 31 9.25 23.21 11.43
C GLU A 31 8.57 24.44 10.84
N GLY A 32 7.26 24.40 10.63
CA GLY A 32 6.52 25.51 10.04
C GLY A 32 6.83 25.73 8.56
N ARG A 33 7.12 24.65 7.82
CA ARG A 33 7.41 24.74 6.39
C ARG A 33 6.19 25.19 5.59
N ASP A 34 6.47 25.68 4.39
CA ASP A 34 5.44 26.19 3.49
C ASP A 34 4.42 25.11 3.13
N CYS A 35 3.15 25.51 3.04
CA CYS A 35 2.04 24.61 2.74
C CYS A 35 2.26 23.83 1.44
N THR A 36 2.80 24.48 0.41
CA THR A 36 3.09 23.83 -0.87
C THR A 36 4.05 22.66 -0.70
N ASP A 37 5.10 22.81 0.11
CA ASP A 37 6.07 21.76 0.38
C ASP A 37 5.42 20.59 1.10
N VAL A 38 4.60 20.88 2.12
CA VAL A 38 3.91 19.87 2.92
C VAL A 38 2.96 19.05 2.04
N VAL A 39 2.15 19.73 1.23
CA VAL A 39 1.17 19.05 0.35
C VAL A 39 1.87 18.23 -0.72
N THR A 40 2.96 18.74 -1.30
CA THR A 40 3.74 18.00 -2.30
C THR A 40 4.29 16.70 -1.71
N GLN A 41 4.82 16.76 -0.50
CA GLN A 41 5.35 15.58 0.20
C GLN A 41 4.23 14.59 0.53
N LEU A 42 3.09 15.09 1.00
CA LEU A 42 1.94 14.26 1.31
C LEU A 42 1.41 13.55 0.05
N ALA A 43 1.35 14.25 -1.07
CA ALA A 43 0.92 13.66 -2.33
C ALA A 43 1.85 12.51 -2.76
N ALA A 44 3.16 12.68 -2.56
CA ALA A 44 4.13 11.63 -2.86
C ALA A 44 3.92 10.40 -1.98
N ALA A 45 3.67 10.59 -0.68
CA ALA A 45 3.38 9.52 0.26
C ALA A 45 2.09 8.78 -0.12
N SER A 46 1.06 9.52 -0.50
CA SER A 46 -0.21 8.96 -0.92
C SER A 46 -0.04 8.07 -2.16
N ARG A 47 0.70 8.53 -3.17
CA ARG A 47 0.95 7.72 -4.38
C ARG A 47 1.73 6.46 -4.05
N ALA A 48 2.70 6.54 -3.15
CA ALA A 48 3.49 5.37 -2.74
C ALA A 48 2.61 4.34 -2.04
N LEU A 49 1.70 4.78 -1.17
CA LEU A 49 0.75 3.91 -0.49
C LEU A 49 -0.23 3.26 -1.47
N ASP A 50 -0.75 4.02 -2.43
CA ASP A 50 -1.67 3.51 -3.44
C ASP A 50 -1.02 2.39 -4.26
N ARG A 51 0.22 2.60 -4.68
CA ARG A 51 0.98 1.60 -5.44
C ARG A 51 1.23 0.33 -4.62
N ALA A 52 1.59 0.49 -3.35
CA ALA A 52 1.80 -0.63 -2.45
C ALA A 52 0.49 -1.40 -2.23
N GLY A 53 -0.60 -0.68 -2.01
CA GLY A 53 -1.91 -1.29 -1.83
C GLY A 53 -2.36 -2.07 -3.05
N PHE A 54 -2.19 -1.49 -4.24
CA PHE A 54 -2.50 -2.17 -5.50
C PHE A 54 -1.71 -3.48 -5.63
N LYS A 55 -0.41 -3.44 -5.32
CA LYS A 55 0.45 -4.61 -5.43
C LYS A 55 0.04 -5.71 -4.45
N ILE A 56 -0.36 -5.35 -3.24
CA ILE A 56 -0.84 -6.30 -2.24
C ILE A 56 -2.11 -6.99 -2.74
N VAL A 57 -3.06 -6.22 -3.23
CA VAL A 57 -4.32 -6.76 -3.76
C VAL A 57 -4.06 -7.65 -4.98
N ALA A 58 -3.20 -7.22 -5.90
CA ALA A 58 -2.85 -7.99 -7.08
C ALA A 58 -2.17 -9.32 -6.71
N THR A 59 -1.29 -9.31 -5.71
CA THR A 59 -0.65 -10.52 -5.20
C THR A 59 -1.68 -11.45 -4.58
N GLY A 60 -2.61 -10.90 -3.79
CA GLY A 60 -3.70 -11.67 -3.21
C GLY A 60 -4.59 -12.32 -4.27
N LEU A 61 -4.91 -11.60 -5.34
CA LEU A 61 -5.68 -12.15 -6.46
C LEU A 61 -4.97 -13.33 -7.13
N ARG A 62 -3.66 -13.20 -7.36
CA ARG A 62 -2.88 -14.29 -7.96
C ARG A 62 -2.84 -15.52 -7.06
N GLN A 63 -2.66 -15.30 -5.76
CA GLN A 63 -2.65 -16.41 -4.80
C GLN A 63 -4.02 -17.08 -4.71
N CYS A 64 -5.10 -16.31 -4.76
CA CYS A 64 -6.45 -16.82 -4.77
C CYS A 64 -6.68 -17.69 -6.02
N ALA A 65 -6.23 -17.25 -7.18
CA ALA A 65 -6.35 -18.01 -8.43
C ALA A 65 -5.51 -19.29 -8.40
N ALA A 66 -4.33 -19.26 -7.78
CA ALA A 66 -3.44 -20.41 -7.67
C ALA A 66 -3.92 -21.45 -6.65
N HIS A 67 -4.66 -21.01 -5.63
CA HIS A 67 -5.11 -21.86 -4.52
C HIS A 67 -6.59 -21.64 -4.20
N PRO A 68 -7.50 -21.92 -5.16
CA PRO A 68 -8.91 -21.58 -4.99
C PRO A 68 -9.61 -22.34 -3.88
N ALA A 69 -9.04 -23.48 -3.45
CA ALA A 69 -9.61 -24.32 -2.38
C ALA A 69 -8.98 -24.04 -1.01
N ALA A 70 -8.06 -23.07 -0.90
CA ALA A 70 -7.41 -22.75 0.36
C ALA A 70 -8.41 -22.15 1.34
N ASP A 71 -8.38 -22.63 2.60
CA ASP A 71 -9.20 -22.08 3.66
C ASP A 71 -8.81 -20.62 3.90
N ARG A 72 -9.82 -19.78 4.13
CA ARG A 72 -9.67 -18.35 4.41
C ARG A 72 -9.07 -17.54 3.25
N ALA A 73 -8.96 -18.13 2.06
CA ALA A 73 -8.58 -17.35 0.90
C ALA A 73 -9.71 -16.35 0.64
N PRO A 74 -9.42 -15.04 0.53
CA PRO A 74 -10.44 -14.08 0.15
C PRO A 74 -10.93 -14.39 -1.26
N SER A 75 -12.23 -14.19 -1.50
CA SER A 75 -12.79 -14.34 -2.83
C SER A 75 -12.31 -13.21 -3.73
N GLU A 76 -12.42 -13.42 -5.04
CA GLU A 76 -12.13 -12.36 -6.00
C GLU A 76 -12.99 -11.12 -5.74
N GLU A 77 -14.26 -11.34 -5.37
CA GLU A 77 -15.18 -10.25 -5.05
C GLU A 77 -14.74 -9.45 -3.84
N GLU A 78 -14.25 -10.12 -2.81
CA GLU A 78 -13.73 -9.46 -1.62
C GLU A 78 -12.50 -8.62 -1.94
N LEU A 79 -11.57 -9.18 -2.73
CA LEU A 79 -10.36 -8.47 -3.14
C LEU A 79 -10.68 -7.29 -4.04
N GLU A 80 -11.66 -7.45 -4.93
CA GLU A 80 -12.12 -6.37 -5.79
C GLU A 80 -12.69 -5.21 -4.96
N ARG A 81 -13.52 -5.52 -3.97
CA ARG A 81 -14.07 -4.50 -3.07
C ARG A 81 -12.97 -3.78 -2.29
N LEU A 82 -11.97 -4.54 -1.81
CA LEU A 82 -10.84 -3.95 -1.10
C LEU A 82 -10.02 -3.05 -2.03
N PHE A 83 -9.79 -3.49 -3.25
CA PHE A 83 -9.08 -2.69 -4.25
C PHE A 83 -9.83 -1.37 -4.51
N LEU A 84 -11.15 -1.45 -4.72
CA LEU A 84 -11.95 -0.26 -4.97
C LEU A 84 -11.98 0.69 -3.78
N SER A 85 -11.84 0.16 -2.56
CA SER A 85 -11.78 1.01 -1.36
C SER A 85 -10.49 1.83 -1.27
N LEU A 86 -9.44 1.45 -2.01
CA LEU A 86 -8.19 2.21 -2.06
C LEU A 86 -8.26 3.42 -3.02
N ALA A 87 -9.22 3.41 -3.92
CA ALA A 87 -9.35 4.43 -4.95
C ALA A 87 -9.99 5.75 -4.42
#